data_548ed435377a64704413251209d0280d
#
_entry.id   548ed435377a64704413251209d0280d
#
_cell.length_a   1.000
_cell.length_b   1.000
_cell.length_c   1.000
_cell.angle_alpha   90.00
_cell.angle_beta   90.00
_cell.angle_gamma   90.00
#
_symmetry.space_group_name_H-M   'P 1'
#
loop_
_entity.id
_entity.type
_entity.pdbx_description
1 polymer ?
#
loop_
_entity_poly.entity_id
_entity_poly.type
_entity_poly.pdbx_seq_one_letter_code
_entity_poly.pdbx_strand_id
1 'polypeptide(L)'
;MTYEELLENARPEMGKYCKACPVCNGKACGNQMPGPGAKGVGDTAIRNYEKWKDIRINMDTLCANKKVDTSLNIFGKSFRYPFFAGPVGAVNLHYGEKYNDASYNEVLVSACAKTGIAAMTGDGVNADVMKCATEAIKKSAGIGIPTVKPWNLETVKEKMRLVEDSGAFAVAMDVDAAGLPF
;
A
#
# COMPACT_ATOMS: atom_id res chain seq x y z
N MET A 1 -3.54 -2.20 -23.10
CA MET A 1 -4.04 -1.06 -22.29
C MET A 1 -2.86 -0.18 -21.95
N THR A 2 -2.86 1.05 -22.39
CA THR A 2 -1.87 2.06 -22.02
C THR A 2 -2.16 2.60 -20.62
N TYR A 3 -1.22 3.35 -20.03
CA TYR A 3 -1.44 4.00 -18.75
C TYR A 3 -2.56 5.05 -18.80
N GLU A 4 -2.68 5.75 -19.91
CA GLU A 4 -3.73 6.73 -20.15
C GLU A 4 -5.12 6.09 -20.21
N GLU A 5 -5.29 5.04 -21.01
CA GLU A 5 -6.52 4.23 -21.05
C GLU A 5 -6.89 3.68 -19.67
N LEU A 6 -5.90 3.25 -18.87
CA LEU A 6 -6.14 2.78 -17.50
C LEU A 6 -6.74 3.88 -16.63
N LEU A 7 -6.19 5.09 -16.69
CA LEU A 7 -6.69 6.23 -15.92
C LEU A 7 -8.09 6.66 -16.37
N GLU A 8 -8.35 6.68 -17.66
CA GLU A 8 -9.67 7.00 -18.22
C GLU A 8 -10.72 6.01 -17.75
N ASN A 9 -10.42 4.73 -17.76
CA ASN A 9 -11.31 3.68 -17.26
C ASN A 9 -11.50 3.74 -15.73
N ALA A 10 -10.49 4.20 -14.99
CA ALA A 10 -10.57 4.30 -13.53
C ALA A 10 -11.39 5.51 -13.05
N ARG A 11 -11.36 6.64 -13.76
CA ARG A 11 -11.99 7.90 -13.32
C ARG A 11 -13.47 7.78 -12.95
N PRO A 12 -14.34 7.14 -13.74
CA PRO A 12 -15.75 7.02 -13.38
C PRO A 12 -16.00 6.14 -12.15
N GLU A 13 -15.05 5.28 -11.80
CA GLU A 13 -15.14 4.38 -10.65
C GLU A 13 -14.56 4.99 -9.36
N MET A 14 -13.83 6.12 -9.48
CA MET A 14 -13.24 6.79 -8.33
C MET A 14 -14.30 7.58 -7.55
N GLY A 15 -14.19 7.56 -6.22
CA GLY A 15 -14.99 8.39 -5.34
C GLY A 15 -14.66 9.89 -5.48
N LYS A 16 -15.30 10.69 -4.64
CA LYS A 16 -15.21 12.15 -4.72
C LYS A 16 -13.81 12.74 -4.50
N TYR A 17 -12.92 12.02 -3.86
CA TYR A 17 -11.59 12.52 -3.47
C TYR A 17 -10.53 12.32 -4.54
N CYS A 18 -10.27 11.09 -4.95
CA CYS A 18 -9.25 10.78 -5.94
C CYS A 18 -9.70 11.18 -7.35
N LYS A 19 -8.81 11.84 -8.11
CA LYS A 19 -9.08 12.31 -9.48
C LYS A 19 -8.40 11.46 -10.56
N ALA A 20 -7.76 10.34 -10.18
CA ALA A 20 -6.99 9.50 -11.08
C ALA A 20 -6.07 10.32 -12.02
N CYS A 21 -5.23 11.17 -11.41
CA CYS A 21 -4.36 12.08 -12.14
C CYS A 21 -3.22 11.34 -12.83
N PRO A 22 -2.77 11.76 -14.03
CA PRO A 22 -1.61 11.21 -14.71
C PRO A 22 -0.33 11.30 -13.88
N VAL A 23 -0.22 12.37 -13.07
CA VAL A 23 0.84 12.58 -12.09
C VAL A 23 0.18 12.85 -10.75
N CYS A 24 0.36 11.93 -9.80
CA CYS A 24 -0.19 12.05 -8.45
C CYS A 24 0.67 13.00 -7.60
N ASN A 25 0.43 14.30 -7.72
CA ASN A 25 1.19 15.36 -7.04
C ASN A 25 0.44 16.01 -5.87
N GLY A 26 -0.71 15.47 -5.46
CA GLY A 26 -1.51 15.95 -4.33
C GLY A 26 -2.29 17.25 -4.58
N LYS A 27 -2.17 17.89 -5.76
CA LYS A 27 -2.78 19.20 -6.03
C LYS A 27 -4.26 19.10 -6.41
N ALA A 28 -4.60 18.25 -7.37
CA ALA A 28 -5.96 18.16 -7.90
C ALA A 28 -6.99 17.66 -6.86
N CYS A 29 -6.59 16.79 -5.94
CA CYS A 29 -7.43 16.32 -4.83
C CYS A 29 -7.38 17.24 -3.60
N GLY A 30 -6.63 18.35 -3.62
CA GLY A 30 -6.50 19.27 -2.49
C GLY A 30 -5.92 18.61 -1.25
N ASN A 31 -5.01 17.65 -1.41
CA ASN A 31 -4.43 16.83 -0.33
C ASN A 31 -5.48 16.03 0.50
N GLN A 32 -6.67 15.79 -0.05
CA GLN A 32 -7.67 14.96 0.62
C GLN A 32 -7.35 13.47 0.58
N MET A 33 -6.46 13.07 -0.31
CA MET A 33 -5.79 11.78 -0.29
C MET A 33 -4.37 11.95 0.26
N PRO A 34 -3.90 11.07 1.10
CA PRO A 34 -4.37 9.72 1.45
C PRO A 34 -5.47 9.63 2.52
N GLY A 35 -6.21 10.67 2.79
CA GLY A 35 -7.35 10.64 3.70
C GLY A 35 -7.09 11.34 5.05
N PRO A 36 -7.90 11.06 6.08
CA PRO A 36 -7.90 11.84 7.33
C PRO A 36 -6.62 11.71 8.17
N GLY A 37 -5.75 10.73 7.90
CA GLY A 37 -4.43 10.61 8.52
C GLY A 37 -3.43 11.69 8.10
N ALA A 38 -3.65 12.34 6.95
CA ALA A 38 -2.82 13.43 6.45
C ALA A 38 -3.14 14.73 7.19
N LYS A 39 -2.59 14.88 8.39
CA LYS A 39 -2.79 16.03 9.27
C LYS A 39 -1.73 17.13 9.07
N GLY A 40 -1.90 18.25 9.74
CA GLY A 40 -1.00 19.40 9.70
C GLY A 40 -1.51 20.47 8.73
N VAL A 41 -0.62 21.10 8.01
CA VAL A 41 -0.95 22.20 7.06
C VAL A 41 -1.64 21.73 5.78
N GLY A 42 -1.87 20.44 5.62
CA GLY A 42 -2.60 19.88 4.46
C GLY A 42 -1.76 19.77 3.19
N ASP A 43 -0.46 19.58 3.29
CA ASP A 43 0.46 19.47 2.15
C ASP A 43 1.16 18.11 2.01
N THR A 44 0.77 17.12 2.81
CA THR A 44 1.46 15.81 2.91
C THR A 44 1.63 15.14 1.55
N ALA A 45 0.58 15.04 0.75
CA ALA A 45 0.66 14.41 -0.57
C ALA A 45 1.51 15.24 -1.56
N ILE A 46 1.44 16.58 -1.47
CA ILE A 46 2.27 17.48 -2.26
C ILE A 46 3.75 17.29 -1.89
N ARG A 47 4.05 17.26 -0.59
CA ARG A 47 5.39 17.06 -0.07
C ARG A 47 5.96 15.69 -0.45
N ASN A 48 5.17 14.63 -0.39
CA ASN A 48 5.59 13.31 -0.83
C ASN A 48 6.06 13.33 -2.28
N TYR A 49 5.30 13.97 -3.16
CA TYR A 49 5.69 14.11 -4.55
C TYR A 49 6.95 14.96 -4.74
N GLU A 50 7.04 16.11 -4.07
CA GLU A 50 8.19 17.02 -4.20
C GLU A 50 9.48 16.39 -3.66
N LYS A 51 9.40 15.58 -2.60
CA LYS A 51 10.57 14.93 -2.00
C LYS A 51 11.25 13.91 -2.92
N TRP A 52 10.54 13.30 -3.85
CA TRP A 52 11.17 12.46 -4.86
C TRP A 52 12.15 13.23 -5.75
N LYS A 53 11.94 14.53 -5.94
CA LYS A 53 12.82 15.40 -6.74
C LYS A 53 14.15 15.72 -6.04
N ASP A 54 14.26 15.50 -4.75
CA ASP A 54 15.52 15.68 -4.01
C ASP A 54 16.48 14.50 -4.25
N ILE A 55 15.97 13.36 -4.70
CA ILE A 55 16.77 12.17 -5.00
C ILE A 55 17.42 12.35 -6.37
N ARG A 56 18.72 12.14 -6.43
CA ARG A 56 19.51 12.24 -7.66
C ARG A 56 20.17 10.89 -7.96
N ILE A 57 20.23 10.55 -9.24
CA ILE A 57 20.93 9.36 -9.72
C ILE A 57 22.38 9.75 -9.93
N ASN A 58 23.31 8.96 -9.40
CA ASN A 58 24.72 9.08 -9.74
C ASN A 58 24.92 8.62 -11.20
N MET A 59 25.50 9.48 -12.02
CA MET A 59 25.77 9.16 -13.42
C MET A 59 27.22 8.77 -13.61
N ASP A 60 27.47 7.48 -13.58
CA ASP A 60 28.78 6.90 -13.91
C ASP A 60 28.81 6.55 -15.41
N THR A 61 29.29 7.51 -16.22
CA THR A 61 29.33 7.33 -17.70
C THR A 61 30.40 6.38 -18.18
N LEU A 62 31.47 6.20 -17.39
CA LEU A 62 32.58 5.28 -17.69
C LEU A 62 32.51 4.09 -16.72
N CYS A 63 31.63 3.17 -16.99
CA CYS A 63 31.49 1.95 -16.20
C CYS A 63 31.46 0.70 -17.09
N ALA A 64 31.81 -0.45 -16.52
CA ALA A 64 31.65 -1.71 -17.20
C ALA A 64 30.16 -2.00 -17.47
N ASN A 65 29.85 -2.41 -18.70
CA ASN A 65 28.49 -2.79 -19.07
C ASN A 65 28.12 -4.09 -18.34
N LYS A 66 27.30 -3.99 -17.30
CA LYS A 66 26.84 -5.13 -16.49
C LYS A 66 25.32 -5.24 -16.56
N LYS A 67 24.84 -6.47 -16.41
CA LYS A 67 23.40 -6.70 -16.24
C LYS A 67 22.95 -6.00 -14.95
N VAL A 68 21.89 -5.20 -15.06
CA VAL A 68 21.28 -4.54 -13.90
C VAL A 68 20.56 -5.59 -13.05
N ASP A 69 20.87 -5.61 -11.77
CA ASP A 69 20.17 -6.40 -10.76
C ASP A 69 19.39 -5.45 -9.84
N THR A 70 18.08 -5.61 -9.82
CA THR A 70 17.16 -4.84 -8.99
C THR A 70 16.60 -5.65 -7.81
N SER A 71 17.11 -6.88 -7.64
CA SER A 71 16.61 -7.77 -6.60
C SER A 71 16.92 -7.24 -5.18
N LEU A 72 16.02 -7.54 -4.27
CA LEU A 72 16.15 -7.22 -2.85
C LEU A 72 15.88 -8.47 -2.03
N ASN A 73 16.75 -8.76 -1.06
CA ASN A 73 16.50 -9.77 -0.04
C ASN A 73 16.18 -9.05 1.28
N ILE A 74 14.99 -9.31 1.83
CA ILE A 74 14.54 -8.77 3.10
C ILE A 74 13.79 -9.83 3.89
N PHE A 75 14.12 -9.99 5.18
CA PHE A 75 13.54 -11.00 6.08
C PHE A 75 13.53 -12.43 5.50
N GLY A 76 14.61 -12.79 4.78
CA GLY A 76 14.76 -14.11 4.17
C GLY A 76 13.92 -14.36 2.92
N LYS A 77 13.25 -13.35 2.39
CA LYS A 77 12.51 -13.42 1.11
C LYS A 77 13.19 -12.57 0.06
N SER A 78 13.28 -13.07 -1.16
CA SER A 78 13.84 -12.36 -2.31
C SER A 78 12.72 -11.78 -3.16
N PHE A 79 12.87 -10.49 -3.49
CA PHE A 79 11.94 -9.74 -4.32
C PHE A 79 12.64 -9.28 -5.60
N ARG A 80 11.89 -9.15 -6.66
CA ARG A 80 12.40 -8.74 -7.97
C ARG A 80 12.79 -7.25 -8.00
N TYR A 81 12.09 -6.43 -7.21
CA TYR A 81 12.27 -4.98 -7.15
C TYR A 81 12.28 -4.48 -5.71
N PRO A 82 13.05 -3.39 -5.41
CA PRO A 82 13.22 -2.86 -4.07
C PRO A 82 12.10 -1.89 -3.67
N PHE A 83 10.85 -2.21 -3.97
CA PHE A 83 9.68 -1.43 -3.54
C PHE A 83 8.49 -2.34 -3.27
N PHE A 84 7.58 -1.89 -2.43
CA PHE A 84 6.36 -2.59 -2.02
C PHE A 84 5.16 -1.68 -2.20
N ALA A 85 3.97 -2.27 -2.38
CA ALA A 85 2.73 -1.51 -2.30
C ALA A 85 2.43 -1.15 -0.84
N GLY A 86 2.18 0.13 -0.57
CA GLY A 86 1.85 0.61 0.77
C GLY A 86 0.45 0.17 1.25
N PRO A 87 0.19 0.19 2.56
CA PRO A 87 -1.09 -0.20 3.12
C PRO A 87 -2.19 0.81 2.78
N VAL A 88 -3.36 0.29 2.42
CA VAL A 88 -4.57 1.09 2.18
C VAL A 88 -5.73 0.42 2.91
N GLY A 89 -6.47 1.20 3.68
CA GLY A 89 -7.70 0.78 4.34
C GLY A 89 -8.85 1.72 3.99
N ALA A 90 -10.09 1.32 4.34
CA ALA A 90 -11.31 2.05 4.03
C ALA A 90 -11.42 2.42 2.53
N VAL A 91 -11.17 1.44 1.67
CA VAL A 91 -11.04 1.60 0.22
C VAL A 91 -12.29 2.23 -0.39
N ASN A 92 -13.46 1.72 -0.04
CA ASN A 92 -14.74 2.25 -0.55
C ASN A 92 -15.01 3.69 -0.11
N LEU A 93 -14.54 4.09 1.08
CA LEU A 93 -14.69 5.46 1.56
C LEU A 93 -13.84 6.47 0.76
N HIS A 94 -12.63 6.07 0.39
CA HIS A 94 -11.65 6.97 -0.20
C HIS A 94 -11.60 6.93 -1.72
N TYR A 95 -11.80 5.73 -2.31
CA TYR A 95 -11.53 5.49 -3.73
C TYR A 95 -12.78 5.15 -4.56
N GLY A 96 -13.95 5.03 -3.94
CA GLY A 96 -15.21 4.68 -4.60
C GLY A 96 -15.67 3.26 -4.27
N GLU A 97 -16.88 2.92 -4.71
CA GLU A 97 -17.59 1.72 -4.24
C GLU A 97 -17.26 0.43 -5.02
N LYS A 98 -16.43 0.54 -6.07
CA LYS A 98 -16.07 -0.61 -6.90
C LYS A 98 -15.35 -1.71 -6.14
N TYR A 99 -14.50 -1.33 -5.18
CA TYR A 99 -13.78 -2.24 -4.30
C TYR A 99 -14.08 -1.92 -2.85
N ASN A 100 -14.25 -2.95 -2.05
CA ASN A 100 -14.13 -2.89 -0.60
C ASN A 100 -12.75 -3.40 -0.18
N ASP A 101 -12.44 -3.32 1.11
CA ASP A 101 -11.12 -3.74 1.61
C ASP A 101 -10.81 -5.21 1.30
N ALA A 102 -11.81 -6.10 1.33
CA ALA A 102 -11.61 -7.52 1.04
C ALA A 102 -11.23 -7.76 -0.42
N SER A 103 -12.04 -7.28 -1.34
CA SER A 103 -11.81 -7.45 -2.79
C SER A 103 -10.56 -6.72 -3.26
N TYR A 104 -10.25 -5.56 -2.66
CA TYR A 104 -9.03 -4.82 -2.95
C TYR A 104 -7.78 -5.59 -2.51
N ASN A 105 -7.76 -6.11 -1.27
CA ASN A 105 -6.63 -6.88 -0.76
C ASN A 105 -6.37 -8.15 -1.57
N GLU A 106 -7.41 -8.85 -2.01
CA GLU A 106 -7.26 -10.04 -2.86
C GLU A 106 -6.56 -9.71 -4.19
N VAL A 107 -6.98 -8.63 -4.86
CA VAL A 107 -6.36 -8.17 -6.11
C VAL A 107 -4.95 -7.67 -5.86
N LEU A 108 -4.74 -6.80 -4.88
CA LEU A 108 -3.45 -6.17 -4.59
C LEU A 108 -2.38 -7.21 -4.24
N VAL A 109 -2.66 -8.07 -3.28
CA VAL A 109 -1.70 -9.07 -2.79
C VAL A 109 -1.33 -10.05 -3.91
N SER A 110 -2.34 -10.55 -4.64
CA SER A 110 -2.11 -11.48 -5.77
C SER A 110 -1.30 -10.84 -6.89
N ALA A 111 -1.61 -9.61 -7.28
CA ALA A 111 -0.90 -8.89 -8.33
C ALA A 111 0.55 -8.60 -7.93
N CYS A 112 0.78 -8.13 -6.70
CA CYS A 112 2.13 -7.87 -6.19
C CYS A 112 2.97 -9.14 -6.14
N ALA A 113 2.44 -10.24 -5.61
CA ALA A 113 3.15 -11.51 -5.56
C ALA A 113 3.54 -12.02 -6.96
N LYS A 114 2.63 -11.95 -7.93
CA LYS A 114 2.91 -12.30 -9.33
C LYS A 114 3.95 -11.41 -9.99
N THR A 115 4.03 -10.15 -9.60
CA THR A 115 5.01 -9.18 -10.12
C THR A 115 6.39 -9.34 -9.47
N GLY A 116 6.48 -10.05 -8.34
CA GLY A 116 7.72 -10.26 -7.59
C GLY A 116 8.02 -9.15 -6.58
N ILE A 117 6.98 -8.50 -6.08
CA ILE A 117 7.02 -7.54 -4.95
C ILE A 117 6.01 -7.98 -3.88
N ALA A 118 6.06 -7.36 -2.70
CA ALA A 118 5.04 -7.58 -1.68
C ALA A 118 4.06 -6.40 -1.58
N ALA A 119 2.86 -6.69 -1.09
CA ALA A 119 1.90 -5.69 -0.67
C ALA A 119 1.85 -5.61 0.86
N MET A 120 1.77 -4.40 1.39
CA MET A 120 1.27 -4.15 2.74
C MET A 120 -0.26 -4.04 2.66
N THR A 121 -0.97 -4.65 3.61
CA THR A 121 -2.43 -4.54 3.70
C THR A 121 -2.84 -3.60 4.82
N GLY A 122 -3.97 -2.91 4.66
CA GLY A 122 -4.50 -2.02 5.69
C GLY A 122 -5.17 -2.77 6.84
N ASP A 123 -5.41 -2.06 7.93
CA ASP A 123 -6.23 -2.49 9.05
C ASP A 123 -7.36 -1.48 9.29
N GLY A 124 -8.43 -1.91 9.95
CA GLY A 124 -9.59 -1.08 10.22
C GLY A 124 -10.43 -1.60 11.38
N VAL A 125 -11.50 -0.86 11.69
CA VAL A 125 -12.44 -1.20 12.78
C VAL A 125 -13.21 -2.49 12.48
N ASN A 126 -13.44 -2.77 11.19
CA ASN A 126 -14.10 -4.01 10.77
C ASN A 126 -13.11 -5.17 10.87
N ALA A 127 -13.41 -6.16 11.73
CA ALA A 127 -12.57 -7.35 11.93
C ALA A 127 -12.35 -8.17 10.65
N ASP A 128 -13.29 -8.13 9.70
CA ASP A 128 -13.18 -8.87 8.44
C ASP A 128 -12.05 -8.35 7.54
N VAL A 129 -11.63 -7.09 7.70
CA VAL A 129 -10.54 -6.52 6.91
C VAL A 129 -9.25 -7.31 7.11
N MET A 130 -8.86 -7.54 8.38
CA MET A 130 -7.65 -8.32 8.71
C MET A 130 -7.79 -9.77 8.25
N LYS A 131 -8.94 -10.38 8.47
CA LYS A 131 -9.21 -11.76 8.06
C LYS A 131 -9.05 -11.96 6.55
N CYS A 132 -9.71 -11.10 5.75
CA CYS A 132 -9.59 -11.17 4.29
C CYS A 132 -8.16 -10.88 3.80
N ALA A 133 -7.47 -9.93 4.43
CA ALA A 133 -6.09 -9.60 4.10
C ALA A 133 -5.14 -10.79 4.35
N THR A 134 -5.24 -11.42 5.51
CA THR A 134 -4.41 -12.59 5.87
C THR A 134 -4.74 -13.82 5.02
N GLU A 135 -6.00 -14.01 4.63
CA GLU A 135 -6.39 -15.06 3.69
C GLU A 135 -5.79 -14.83 2.29
N ALA A 136 -5.79 -13.58 1.79
CA ALA A 136 -5.17 -13.24 0.51
C ALA A 136 -3.66 -13.49 0.54
N ILE A 137 -2.99 -13.15 1.64
CA ILE A 137 -1.56 -13.41 1.85
C ILE A 137 -1.28 -14.92 1.90
N LYS A 138 -2.10 -15.69 2.60
CA LYS A 138 -1.99 -17.15 2.66
C LYS A 138 -2.09 -17.78 1.27
N LYS A 139 -3.09 -17.37 0.47
CA LYS A 139 -3.25 -17.80 -0.93
C LYS A 139 -2.06 -17.41 -1.81
N SER A 140 -1.30 -16.40 -1.43
CA SER A 140 -0.09 -15.92 -2.12
C SER A 140 1.21 -16.44 -1.51
N ALA A 141 1.18 -17.61 -0.86
CA ALA A 141 2.32 -18.27 -0.23
C ALA A 141 3.05 -17.41 0.82
N GLY A 142 2.32 -16.60 1.56
CA GLY A 142 2.86 -15.71 2.59
C GLY A 142 3.53 -14.44 2.04
N ILE A 143 3.39 -14.15 0.75
CA ILE A 143 3.98 -12.95 0.14
C ILE A 143 3.07 -11.75 0.40
N GLY A 144 3.27 -11.12 1.55
CA GLY A 144 2.55 -9.94 2.00
C GLY A 144 2.97 -9.54 3.40
N ILE A 145 2.65 -8.31 3.77
CA ILE A 145 2.95 -7.72 5.08
C ILE A 145 1.63 -7.18 5.66
N PRO A 146 0.94 -7.94 6.53
CA PRO A 146 -0.23 -7.42 7.22
C PRO A 146 0.15 -6.21 8.07
N THR A 147 -0.69 -5.17 8.05
CA THR A 147 -0.53 -4.03 8.95
C THR A 147 -1.55 -4.14 10.07
N VAL A 148 -1.12 -3.96 11.30
CA VAL A 148 -1.95 -3.99 12.50
C VAL A 148 -1.89 -2.61 13.15
N LYS A 149 -3.05 -2.03 13.50
CA LYS A 149 -3.12 -0.80 14.28
C LYS A 149 -2.87 -1.08 15.77
N PRO A 150 -2.49 -0.07 16.56
CA PRO A 150 -2.24 -0.22 18.00
C PRO A 150 -3.55 -0.32 18.81
N TRP A 151 -4.32 -1.37 18.55
CA TRP A 151 -5.53 -1.72 19.29
C TRP A 151 -5.22 -2.10 20.75
N ASN A 152 -6.23 -2.39 21.53
CA ASN A 152 -6.03 -3.01 22.83
C ASN A 152 -5.33 -4.36 22.69
N LEU A 153 -4.70 -4.83 23.77
CA LEU A 153 -3.84 -6.02 23.76
C LEU A 153 -4.54 -7.29 23.26
N GLU A 154 -5.81 -7.49 23.63
CA GLU A 154 -6.54 -8.69 23.22
C GLU A 154 -6.81 -8.69 21.72
N THR A 155 -7.26 -7.56 21.17
CA THR A 155 -7.46 -7.40 19.72
C THR A 155 -6.16 -7.57 18.94
N VAL A 156 -5.04 -7.03 19.45
CA VAL A 156 -3.73 -7.26 18.82
C VAL A 156 -3.36 -8.73 18.82
N LYS A 157 -3.55 -9.44 19.93
CA LYS A 157 -3.28 -10.90 20.01
C LYS A 157 -4.11 -11.69 19.01
N GLU A 158 -5.39 -11.38 18.87
CA GLU A 158 -6.27 -12.04 17.89
C GLU A 158 -5.80 -11.82 16.47
N LYS A 159 -5.48 -10.56 16.12
CA LYS A 159 -4.95 -10.22 14.80
C LYS A 159 -3.60 -10.88 14.52
N MET A 160 -2.71 -10.96 15.52
CA MET A 160 -1.41 -11.63 15.38
C MET A 160 -1.54 -13.12 15.11
N ARG A 161 -2.54 -13.81 15.68
CA ARG A 161 -2.83 -15.21 15.32
C ARG A 161 -3.19 -15.36 13.84
N LEU A 162 -4.02 -14.45 13.30
CA LEU A 162 -4.34 -14.46 11.88
C LEU A 162 -3.09 -14.20 11.00
N VAL A 163 -2.20 -13.33 11.47
CA VAL A 163 -0.91 -13.07 10.80
C VAL A 163 -0.05 -14.33 10.75
N GLU A 164 0.12 -15.00 11.88
CA GLU A 164 0.87 -16.27 11.97
C GLU A 164 0.27 -17.33 11.05
N ASP A 165 -1.04 -17.53 11.10
CA ASP A 165 -1.75 -18.52 10.29
C ASP A 165 -1.66 -18.24 8.77
N SER A 166 -1.44 -16.99 8.40
CA SER A 166 -1.25 -16.60 7.00
C SER A 166 0.10 -16.99 6.42
N GLY A 167 1.09 -17.27 7.27
CA GLY A 167 2.46 -17.48 6.86
C GLY A 167 3.16 -16.23 6.34
N ALA A 168 2.65 -15.03 6.66
CA ALA A 168 3.27 -13.78 6.29
C ALA A 168 4.73 -13.71 6.76
N PHE A 169 5.62 -13.21 5.92
CA PHE A 169 7.06 -13.17 6.24
C PHE A 169 7.43 -12.00 7.17
N ALA A 170 6.54 -11.02 7.34
CA ALA A 170 6.70 -9.87 8.22
C ALA A 170 5.32 -9.30 8.58
N VAL A 171 5.28 -8.48 9.61
CA VAL A 171 4.11 -7.69 10.03
C VAL A 171 4.54 -6.25 10.27
N ALA A 172 3.68 -5.30 9.94
CA ALA A 172 3.86 -3.90 10.25
C ALA A 172 2.88 -3.45 11.34
N MET A 173 3.29 -2.51 12.18
CA MET A 173 2.37 -1.81 13.08
C MET A 173 2.21 -0.36 12.59
N ASP A 174 0.98 0.03 12.36
CA ASP A 174 0.61 1.37 11.93
C ASP A 174 0.49 2.28 13.16
N VAL A 175 1.39 3.24 13.28
CA VAL A 175 1.46 4.17 14.41
C VAL A 175 1.22 5.63 13.99
N ASP A 176 0.72 5.86 12.77
CA ASP A 176 0.49 7.20 12.22
C ASP A 176 -0.77 7.88 12.77
N ALA A 177 -1.67 7.11 13.38
CA ALA A 177 -3.01 7.53 13.76
C ALA A 177 -3.14 8.00 15.23
N ALA A 178 -2.05 8.36 15.89
CA ALA A 178 -1.98 8.73 17.31
C ALA A 178 -2.93 9.86 17.77
N GLY A 179 -3.69 10.45 16.92
CA GLY A 179 -4.65 11.50 17.28
C GLY A 179 -6.00 11.32 16.59
N LEU A 180 -6.29 10.17 16.02
CA LEU A 180 -7.63 9.89 15.52
C LEU A 180 -8.55 9.52 16.67
N PRO A 181 -9.76 10.08 16.74
CA PRO A 181 -10.78 9.62 17.67
C PRO A 181 -11.29 8.25 17.16
N PHE A 182 -11.02 7.23 17.90
CA PHE A 182 -11.65 5.92 17.76
C PHE A 182 -12.58 5.71 18.95
#